data_43a743e736c9393eec9d62e38069433e
#
_entry.id   43a743e736c9393eec9d62e38069433e
#
_cell.length_a   1.000
_cell.length_b   1.000
_cell.length_c   1.000
_cell.angle_alpha   90.00
_cell.angle_beta   90.00
_cell.angle_gamma   90.00
#
_symmetry.space_group_name_H-M   'P 1'
#
loop_
_entity.id
_entity.type
_entity.pdbx_description
1 polymer ?
#
loop_
_entity_poly.entity_id
_entity_poly.type
_entity_poly.pdbx_seq_one_letter_code
_entity_poly.pdbx_strand_id
1 'polypeptide(L)'
;MDEDLKRALERVIAPLIEADEGELYWIPASGNTVRLHLRGRFSGCPGHALVTEHILRPAILASVPGSQIVVTAGALLPDGAERVRPAGDLRHQ
;
A
#
# COMPACT_ATOMS: atom_id res chain seq x y z
N MET A 1 8.07 5.51 8.89
CA MET A 1 6.61 5.39 8.65
C MET A 1 5.90 5.47 9.98
N ASP A 2 4.78 6.16 9.98
CA ASP A 2 3.93 6.27 11.18
C ASP A 2 3.45 4.89 11.61
N GLU A 3 3.43 4.64 12.94
CA GLU A 3 3.04 3.33 13.45
C GLU A 3 1.59 2.99 13.13
N ASP A 4 0.70 3.97 13.24
CA ASP A 4 -0.70 3.71 12.92
C ASP A 4 -0.87 3.40 11.45
N LEU A 5 -0.16 4.10 10.59
CA LEU A 5 -0.20 3.86 9.17
C LEU A 5 0.36 2.48 8.84
N LYS A 6 1.49 2.13 9.44
CA LYS A 6 2.08 0.82 9.21
C LYS A 6 1.13 -0.29 9.61
N ARG A 7 0.47 -0.14 10.76
CA ARG A 7 -0.48 -1.13 11.22
C ARG A 7 -1.66 -1.26 10.27
N ALA A 8 -2.19 -0.14 9.79
CA ALA A 8 -3.29 -0.16 8.83
C ALA A 8 -2.88 -0.84 7.54
N LEU A 9 -1.69 -0.55 7.05
CA LEU A 9 -1.21 -1.19 5.82
C LEU A 9 -1.06 -2.70 5.99
N GLU A 10 -0.51 -3.12 7.12
CA GLU A 10 -0.26 -4.55 7.34
C GLU A 10 -1.52 -5.34 7.66
N ARG A 11 -2.45 -4.74 8.38
CA ARG A 11 -3.62 -5.47 8.87
C ARG A 11 -4.84 -5.36 8.00
N VAL A 12 -4.97 -4.27 7.26
CA VAL A 12 -6.15 -4.04 6.44
C VAL A 12 -5.83 -4.09 4.97
N ILE A 13 -4.85 -3.31 4.54
CA ILE A 13 -4.61 -3.10 3.11
C ILE A 13 -3.84 -4.25 2.49
N ALA A 14 -2.72 -4.66 3.09
CA ALA A 14 -1.93 -5.72 2.51
C ALA A 14 -2.70 -7.04 2.37
N PRO A 15 -3.52 -7.46 3.35
CA PRO A 15 -4.30 -8.67 3.16
C PRO A 15 -5.28 -8.58 1.99
N LEU A 16 -5.91 -7.41 1.80
CA LEU A 16 -6.83 -7.23 0.68
C LEU A 16 -6.11 -7.28 -0.66
N ILE A 17 -4.95 -6.62 -0.74
CA ILE A 17 -4.17 -6.61 -1.96
C ILE A 17 -3.68 -8.02 -2.30
N GLU A 18 -3.18 -8.75 -1.31
CA GLU A 18 -2.62 -10.07 -1.55
C GLU A 18 -3.71 -11.09 -1.86
N ALA A 19 -4.91 -10.91 -1.33
CA ALA A 19 -6.02 -11.79 -1.65
C ALA A 19 -6.38 -11.72 -3.13
N ASP A 20 -6.10 -10.59 -3.78
CA ASP A 20 -6.34 -10.41 -5.21
C ASP A 20 -5.07 -10.62 -6.02
N GLU A 21 -4.10 -11.33 -5.47
CA GLU A 21 -2.85 -11.66 -6.17
C GLU A 21 -2.01 -10.44 -6.51
N GLY A 22 -2.12 -9.41 -5.68
CA GLY A 22 -1.29 -8.23 -5.82
C GLY A 22 -0.22 -8.16 -4.74
N GLU A 23 0.65 -7.19 -4.89
CA GLU A 23 1.70 -6.92 -3.91
C GLU A 23 1.69 -5.43 -3.60
N LEU A 24 1.87 -5.09 -2.33
CA LEU A 24 1.90 -3.71 -1.87
C LEU A 24 3.30 -3.36 -1.43
N TYR A 25 3.79 -2.21 -1.88
CA TYR A 25 5.11 -1.71 -1.51
C TYR A 25 5.00 -0.30 -0.96
N TRP A 26 5.84 0.01 0.00
CA TRP A 26 5.96 1.34 0.58
C TRP A 26 7.28 1.95 0.13
N ILE A 27 7.24 3.23 -0.26
CA ILE A 27 8.43 3.94 -0.70
C ILE A 27 8.65 5.11 0.26
N PRO A 28 9.86 5.22 0.83
CA PRO A 28 10.15 6.35 1.72
C PRO A 28 9.96 7.68 0.99
N ALA A 29 9.34 8.63 1.69
CA ALA A 29 9.09 9.94 1.16
C ALA A 29 9.21 10.96 2.30
N SER A 30 9.53 12.20 1.95
CA SER A 30 9.68 13.24 2.97
C SER A 30 8.37 13.95 3.23
N GLY A 31 8.31 14.62 4.39
CA GLY A 31 7.13 15.38 4.79
C GLY A 31 5.98 14.46 5.10
N ASN A 32 4.79 14.93 4.75
CA ASN A 32 3.59 14.15 5.01
C ASN A 32 3.08 13.44 3.76
N THR A 33 3.99 13.03 2.89
CA THR A 33 3.66 12.29 1.68
C THR A 33 3.74 10.80 1.95
N VAL A 34 2.72 10.06 1.52
CA VAL A 34 2.69 8.61 1.59
C VAL A 34 2.78 8.08 0.17
N ARG A 35 3.84 7.34 -0.13
CA ARG A 35 4.06 6.79 -1.46
C ARG A 35 3.95 5.28 -1.41
N LEU A 36 3.10 4.74 -2.27
CA LEU A 36 2.87 3.30 -2.36
C LEU A 36 2.97 2.86 -3.80
N HIS A 37 3.29 1.58 -3.99
CA HIS A 37 3.37 0.98 -5.31
C HIS A 37 2.65 -0.36 -5.28
N LEU A 38 1.85 -0.60 -6.30
CA LEU A 38 1.12 -1.85 -6.45
C LEU A 38 1.68 -2.65 -7.61
N ARG A 39 1.90 -3.95 -7.38
CA ARG A 39 2.40 -4.86 -8.39
C ARG A 39 1.49 -6.08 -8.45
N GLY A 40 1.60 -6.86 -9.52
CA GLY A 40 0.74 -8.01 -9.72
C GLY A 40 -0.52 -7.63 -10.47
N ARG A 41 -1.66 -8.11 -10.01
CA ARG A 41 -2.93 -7.84 -10.70
C ARG A 41 -3.24 -6.37 -10.81
N PHE A 42 -2.70 -5.56 -9.90
CA PHE A 42 -2.99 -4.14 -9.86
C PHE A 42 -2.04 -3.31 -10.71
N SER A 43 -1.17 -3.94 -11.49
CA SER A 43 -0.22 -3.18 -12.31
C SER A 43 -0.86 -2.62 -13.58
N GLY A 44 -2.10 -3.02 -13.89
CA GLY A 44 -2.81 -2.51 -15.05
C GLY A 44 -3.95 -1.60 -14.64
N CYS A 45 -4.29 -0.66 -15.54
CA CYS A 45 -5.45 0.18 -15.34
C CYS A 45 -6.70 -0.58 -15.76
N PRO A 46 -7.83 -0.35 -15.10
CA PRO A 46 -8.10 0.64 -14.06
C PRO A 46 -7.95 0.08 -12.64
N GLY A 47 -7.41 -1.12 -12.49
CA GLY A 47 -7.41 -1.80 -11.21
C GLY A 47 -6.83 -0.97 -10.07
N HIS A 48 -5.62 -0.40 -10.27
CA HIS A 48 -4.99 0.33 -9.18
C HIS A 48 -5.74 1.62 -8.83
N ALA A 49 -6.40 2.22 -9.80
CA ALA A 49 -7.15 3.45 -9.53
C ALA A 49 -8.34 3.19 -8.62
N LEU A 50 -9.04 2.09 -8.86
CA LEU A 50 -10.18 1.74 -8.03
C LEU A 50 -9.75 1.41 -6.60
N VAL A 51 -8.67 0.64 -6.46
CA VAL A 51 -8.14 0.30 -5.15
C VAL A 51 -7.68 1.55 -4.41
N THR A 52 -7.00 2.46 -5.12
CA THR A 52 -6.54 3.69 -4.51
C THR A 52 -7.69 4.51 -3.95
N GLU A 53 -8.73 4.73 -4.76
CA GLU A 53 -9.83 5.59 -4.34
C GLU A 53 -10.69 4.97 -3.26
N HIS A 54 -10.95 3.67 -3.34
CA HIS A 54 -11.95 3.05 -2.47
C HIS A 54 -11.36 2.35 -1.26
N ILE A 55 -10.08 2.03 -1.28
CA ILE A 55 -9.45 1.30 -0.19
C ILE A 55 -8.27 2.05 0.39
N LEU A 56 -7.30 2.40 -0.44
CA LEU A 56 -6.05 2.98 0.06
C LEU A 56 -6.25 4.38 0.63
N ARG A 57 -6.90 5.26 -0.13
CA ARG A 57 -7.06 6.64 0.29
C ARG A 57 -7.86 6.76 1.58
N PRO A 58 -9.02 6.14 1.73
CA PRO A 58 -9.77 6.28 2.98
C PRO A 58 -9.00 5.73 4.19
N ALA A 59 -8.32 4.59 4.02
CA ALA A 59 -7.60 3.98 5.14
C ALA A 59 -6.39 4.81 5.54
N ILE A 60 -5.67 5.35 4.57
CA ILE A 60 -4.49 6.15 4.87
C ILE A 60 -4.88 7.47 5.52
N LEU A 61 -5.94 8.12 5.02
CA LEU A 61 -6.37 9.38 5.59
C LEU A 61 -6.94 9.21 6.99
N ALA A 62 -7.48 8.04 7.30
CA ALA A 62 -7.94 7.77 8.66
C ALA A 62 -6.76 7.69 9.62
N SER A 63 -5.62 7.19 9.16
CA SER A 63 -4.42 7.06 9.99
C SER A 63 -3.57 8.32 10.00
N VAL A 64 -3.46 8.98 8.86
CA VAL A 64 -2.60 10.16 8.71
C VAL A 64 -3.39 11.25 7.97
N PRO A 65 -4.28 11.96 8.67
CA PRO A 65 -5.09 12.99 8.02
C PRO A 65 -4.22 14.10 7.45
N GLY A 66 -4.60 14.58 6.29
CA GLY A 66 -3.87 15.67 5.64
C GLY A 66 -2.65 15.25 4.85
N SER A 67 -2.34 13.96 4.81
CA SER A 67 -1.19 13.50 4.05
C SER A 67 -1.50 13.53 2.55
N GLN A 68 -0.43 13.64 1.76
CA GLN A 68 -0.52 13.48 0.32
C GLN A 68 -0.26 12.03 -0.02
N ILE A 69 -1.12 11.46 -0.86
CA ILE A 69 -1.04 10.05 -1.19
C ILE A 69 -0.68 9.91 -2.65
N VAL A 70 0.43 9.23 -2.93
CA VAL A 70 0.89 8.95 -4.28
C VAL A 70 0.96 7.45 -4.45
N VAL A 71 0.19 6.92 -5.39
CA VAL A 71 0.15 5.49 -5.66
C VAL A 71 0.54 5.26 -7.11
N THR A 72 1.54 4.42 -7.30
CA THR A 72 1.97 4.00 -8.63
C THR A 72 1.71 2.51 -8.80
N ALA A 73 1.77 2.03 -10.02
CA ALA A 73 1.55 0.62 -10.31
C ALA A 73 2.42 0.20 -11.48
N GLY A 74 2.82 -1.07 -11.48
CA GLY A 74 3.64 -1.61 -12.55
C GLY A 74 4.52 -2.74 -12.06
N ALA A 75 5.12 -3.46 -12.99
CA ALA A 75 5.97 -4.60 -12.67
C ALA A 75 7.32 -4.17 -12.11
N LEU A 76 7.80 -3.00 -12.49
CA LEU A 76 9.10 -2.50 -12.02
C LEU A 76 8.91 -1.74 -10.71
N LEU A 77 9.77 -2.04 -9.75
CA LEU A 77 9.69 -1.40 -8.44
C LEU A 77 10.50 -0.11 -8.42
N PRO A 78 9.95 0.96 -7.82
CA PRO A 78 10.74 2.17 -7.59
C PRO A 78 11.89 1.91 -6.64
N ASP A 79 12.92 2.76 -6.71
CA ASP A 79 14.04 2.67 -5.81
C ASP A 79 13.57 2.85 -4.37
N GLY A 80 14.09 2.00 -3.48
CA GLY A 80 13.76 2.07 -2.07
C GLY A 80 12.43 1.45 -1.69
N ALA A 81 11.73 0.81 -2.63
CA ALA A 81 10.45 0.18 -2.32
C ALA A 81 10.64 -0.99 -1.37
N GLU A 82 9.82 -1.05 -0.33
CA GLU A 82 9.83 -2.13 0.65
C GLU A 82 8.47 -2.81 0.66
N ARG A 83 8.49 -4.12 0.62
CA ARG A 83 7.25 -4.87 0.59
C ARG A 83 6.50 -4.76 1.91
N VAL A 84 5.21 -4.47 1.83
CA VAL A 84 4.34 -4.49 2.99
C VAL A 84 3.63 -5.84 3.00
N ARG A 85 3.96 -6.67 3.98
CA ARG A 85 3.38 -8.00 4.07
C ARG A 85 2.20 -8.00 5.02
N PRO A 86 1.19 -8.87 4.77
CA PRO A 86 0.10 -9.00 5.72
C PRO A 86 0.61 -9.45 7.08
N ALA A 87 0.08 -8.85 8.13
CA ALA A 87 0.51 -9.18 9.47
C ALA A 87 0.29 -10.65 9.80
N GLY A 88 -0.74 -11.25 9.22
CA GLY A 88 -1.05 -12.64 9.48
C GLY A 88 -0.05 -13.64 8.93
N ASP A 89 0.84 -13.21 8.03
CA ASP A 89 1.82 -14.13 7.46
C ASP A 89 2.76 -14.70 8.50
N LEU A 90 2.95 -13.99 9.59
CA LEU A 90 3.91 -14.41 10.60
C LEU A 90 3.53 -15.71 11.27
N ARG A 91 2.29 -16.08 11.25
CA ARG A 91 1.84 -17.31 11.91
C ARG A 91 2.30 -18.56 11.19
N HIS A 92 2.83 -18.44 10.01
CA HIS A 92 3.26 -19.59 9.23
C HIS A 92 4.65 -20.07 9.57
N GLN A 93 5.27 -19.45 10.53
CA GLN A 93 6.61 -19.81 10.95
C GLN A 93 6.68 -21.19 11.58
#